data_a1f1fb8e57ae1a08ab215ac75a8ee13c
#
_entry.id   a1f1fb8e57ae1a08ab215ac75a8ee13c
#
_cell.length_a   1.000
_cell.length_b   1.000
_cell.length_c   1.000
_cell.angle_alpha   90.00
_cell.angle_beta   90.00
_cell.angle_gamma   90.00
#
_symmetry.space_group_name_H-M   'P 1'
#
loop_
_entity.id
_entity.type
_entity.pdbx_description
1 polymer ?
#
loop_
_entity_poly.entity_id
_entity_poly.type
_entity_poly.pdbx_seq_one_letter_code
_entity_poly.pdbx_strand_id
1 'polypeptide(L)'
;MGIRRARRHHVALLVGPRHRQRHANCDGCGGTTGPGTAPGRSFRPNGFGLYDTAGNAAEWVEDCWNDSYRNAPRDGSVWMSGDCQLRVLRGGSFTSKPNAVRSTSRFRYDRDVRYYANGFRVVRDLR
;
A
#
# COMPACT_ATOMS: atom_id res chain seq x y z
N MET A 1 4.91 -5.98 -11.11
CA MET A 1 3.83 -6.83 -10.57
C MET A 1 2.73 -5.95 -10.02
N GLY A 2 1.69 -5.79 -10.80
CA GLY A 2 0.52 -5.09 -10.33
C GLY A 2 -0.15 -5.94 -9.26
N ILE A 3 -0.22 -5.44 -8.02
CA ILE A 3 -1.27 -5.91 -7.14
C ILE A 3 -2.54 -5.63 -7.92
N ARG A 4 -3.25 -6.66 -8.35
CA ARG A 4 -4.61 -6.48 -8.83
C ARG A 4 -5.38 -5.91 -7.67
N ARG A 5 -5.35 -4.60 -7.57
CA ARG A 5 -6.25 -3.93 -6.64
C ARG A 5 -7.65 -4.25 -7.06
N ALA A 6 -8.36 -4.70 -6.08
CA ALA A 6 -9.78 -4.85 -6.17
C ALA A 6 -10.37 -3.75 -7.04
N ARG A 7 -10.95 -4.22 -8.12
CA ARG A 7 -11.72 -3.36 -8.98
C ARG A 7 -12.71 -2.59 -8.12
N ARG A 8 -12.59 -1.28 -8.16
CA ARG A 8 -13.65 -0.37 -7.75
C ARG A 8 -14.43 -0.80 -6.52
N HIS A 9 -13.83 -0.68 -5.39
CA HIS A 9 -14.63 -0.34 -4.25
C HIS A 9 -14.02 0.92 -3.66
N HIS A 10 -14.84 1.89 -3.43
CA HIS A 10 -14.55 3.06 -2.61
C HIS A 10 -14.19 2.62 -1.19
N VAL A 11 -13.22 1.74 -1.10
CA VAL A 11 -12.64 1.38 0.17
C VAL A 11 -11.54 2.40 0.45
N ALA A 12 -11.96 3.65 0.40
CA ALA A 12 -11.13 4.73 0.90
C ALA A 12 -10.75 4.48 2.37
N LEU A 13 -11.43 3.56 3.00
CA LEU A 13 -11.27 3.23 4.40
C LEU A 13 -11.57 1.75 4.55
N LEU A 14 -10.55 0.92 4.54
CA LEU A 14 -10.66 -0.46 5.00
C LEU A 14 -11.18 -0.52 6.43
N VAL A 15 -11.24 0.63 7.10
CA VAL A 15 -11.76 0.78 8.46
C VAL A 15 -12.28 2.19 8.66
N GLY A 16 -13.50 2.36 9.14
CA GLY A 16 -14.05 3.66 9.52
C GLY A 16 -13.19 4.35 10.59
N PRO A 17 -13.34 5.67 10.80
CA PRO A 17 -12.45 6.48 11.62
C PRO A 17 -12.29 6.00 13.07
N ARG A 18 -13.24 5.25 13.60
CA ARG A 18 -13.18 4.71 14.98
C ARG A 18 -12.52 3.34 15.08
N HIS A 19 -12.28 2.64 13.99
CA HIS A 19 -11.72 1.29 13.97
C HIS A 19 -10.30 1.23 13.40
N ARG A 20 -9.73 2.34 12.96
CA ARG A 20 -8.37 2.41 12.42
C ARG A 20 -7.30 1.99 13.42
N GLN A 21 -7.60 2.10 14.69
CA GLN A 21 -6.61 1.94 15.77
C GLN A 21 -6.17 0.50 16.02
N ARG A 22 -6.76 -0.50 15.36
CA ARG A 22 -6.44 -1.91 15.61
C ARG A 22 -6.25 -2.75 14.35
N HIS A 23 -6.17 -2.11 13.18
CA HIS A 23 -6.20 -2.85 11.91
C HIS A 23 -4.97 -2.64 11.04
N ALA A 24 -4.05 -1.80 11.47
CA ALA A 24 -2.84 -1.52 10.72
C ALA A 24 -1.71 -1.09 11.65
N ASN A 25 -0.50 -1.44 11.27
CA ASN A 25 0.71 -0.92 11.93
C ASN A 25 1.10 0.39 11.24
N CYS A 26 0.72 1.52 11.82
CA CYS A 26 1.09 2.84 11.36
C CYS A 26 1.29 3.80 12.55
N ASP A 27 1.90 4.93 12.31
CA ASP A 27 2.08 5.96 13.33
C ASP A 27 0.73 6.64 13.63
N GLY A 28 0.18 6.36 14.80
CA GLY A 28 -1.13 6.85 15.22
C GLY A 28 -2.29 5.89 14.92
N CYS A 29 -2.03 4.68 14.46
CA CYS A 29 -3.06 3.65 14.25
C CYS A 29 -3.39 2.85 15.52
N GLY A 30 -2.73 3.13 16.63
CA GLY A 30 -3.00 2.47 17.93
C GLY A 30 -2.54 1.01 18.01
N GLY A 31 -1.72 0.56 17.08
CA GLY A 31 -1.10 -0.75 17.15
C GLY A 31 -0.01 -0.78 18.24
N THR A 32 0.08 -1.89 18.96
CA THR A 32 1.05 -2.08 20.05
C THR A 32 2.36 -2.69 19.58
N THR A 33 2.63 -2.66 18.29
CA THR A 33 3.71 -3.42 17.67
C THR A 33 5.09 -2.79 17.76
N GLY A 34 5.22 -1.63 18.44
CA GLY A 34 6.51 -0.99 18.64
C GLY A 34 7.02 -0.21 17.41
N PRO A 35 8.29 0.23 17.42
CA PRO A 35 8.83 1.18 16.44
C PRO A 35 9.36 0.50 15.16
N GLY A 36 8.73 -0.54 14.68
CA GLY A 36 9.18 -1.27 13.49
C GLY A 36 8.04 -2.01 12.82
N THR A 37 8.40 -2.88 11.89
CA THR A 37 7.43 -3.77 11.28
C THR A 37 6.92 -4.81 12.29
N ALA A 38 5.65 -5.17 12.16
CA ALA A 38 5.03 -6.27 12.88
C ALA A 38 5.17 -7.57 12.09
N PRO A 39 5.12 -8.73 12.77
CA PRO A 39 4.98 -10.00 12.07
C PRO A 39 3.78 -9.99 11.13
N GLY A 40 3.91 -10.60 9.95
CA GLY A 40 2.82 -10.72 9.00
C GLY A 40 1.59 -11.35 9.65
N ARG A 41 0.40 -10.91 9.26
CA ARG A 41 -0.90 -11.36 9.78
C ARG A 41 -1.17 -10.98 11.24
N SER A 42 -0.48 -9.98 11.76
CA SER A 42 -0.77 -9.45 13.11
C SER A 42 -2.13 -8.74 13.19
N PHE A 43 -2.67 -8.33 12.06
CA PHE A 43 -3.94 -7.63 11.94
C PHE A 43 -4.91 -8.41 11.06
N ARG A 44 -6.19 -8.04 11.11
CA ARG A 44 -7.22 -8.70 10.31
C ARG A 44 -7.00 -8.49 8.81
N PRO A 45 -7.33 -9.49 7.97
CA PRO A 45 -7.30 -9.32 6.53
C PRO A 45 -8.38 -8.34 6.06
N ASN A 46 -8.17 -7.80 4.86
CA ASN A 46 -9.21 -7.03 4.19
C ASN A 46 -10.32 -7.95 3.62
N GLY A 47 -11.33 -7.35 2.97
CA GLY A 47 -12.44 -8.08 2.37
C GLY A 47 -12.06 -9.07 1.25
N PHE A 48 -10.81 -9.05 0.80
CA PHE A 48 -10.25 -9.98 -0.20
C PHE A 48 -9.35 -11.05 0.44
N GLY A 49 -9.29 -11.11 1.76
CA GLY A 49 -8.42 -12.04 2.47
C GLY A 49 -6.93 -11.66 2.45
N LEU A 50 -6.59 -10.43 2.09
CA LEU A 50 -5.21 -9.94 2.06
C LEU A 50 -4.85 -9.28 3.37
N TYR A 51 -3.70 -9.66 3.92
CA TYR A 51 -3.14 -9.10 5.15
C TYR A 51 -2.19 -7.94 4.85
N ASP A 52 -2.09 -7.01 5.78
CA ASP A 52 -1.07 -5.95 5.83
C ASP A 52 -1.02 -5.07 4.56
N THR A 53 -2.16 -4.86 3.91
CA THR A 53 -2.28 -3.98 2.74
C THR A 53 -2.31 -2.50 3.11
N ALA A 54 -2.42 -2.20 4.39
CA ALA A 54 -2.36 -0.86 4.95
C ALA A 54 -1.38 -0.86 6.12
N GLY A 55 -0.35 -0.02 6.04
CA GLY A 55 0.70 0.05 7.05
C GLY A 55 1.69 -1.10 6.98
N ASN A 56 2.45 -1.27 8.03
CA ASN A 56 3.56 -2.19 8.20
C ASN A 56 4.76 -1.83 7.32
N ALA A 57 4.90 -2.36 6.14
CA ALA A 57 5.89 -1.93 5.15
C ALA A 57 5.19 -1.36 3.92
N ALA A 58 5.64 -0.22 3.43
CA ALA A 58 5.16 0.31 2.15
C ALA A 58 5.61 -0.61 1.02
N GLU A 59 4.73 -0.88 0.09
CA GLU A 59 4.96 -1.91 -0.93
C GLU A 59 5.26 -1.29 -2.28
N TRP A 60 6.39 -1.67 -2.87
CA TRP A 60 6.74 -1.33 -4.23
C TRP A 60 5.74 -1.94 -5.20
N VAL A 61 5.33 -1.13 -6.19
CA VAL A 61 4.58 -1.61 -7.35
C VAL A 61 5.32 -1.23 -8.63
N GLU A 62 5.00 -1.89 -9.73
CA GLU A 62 5.70 -1.68 -11.01
C GLU A 62 5.36 -0.35 -11.68
N ASP A 63 4.32 0.34 -11.25
CA ASP A 63 3.88 1.58 -11.86
C ASP A 63 4.98 2.65 -11.85
N CYS A 64 5.15 3.33 -12.97
CA CYS A 64 5.90 4.57 -13.06
C CYS A 64 5.14 5.70 -12.34
N TRP A 65 5.87 6.71 -11.87
CA TRP A 65 5.24 7.82 -11.18
C TRP A 65 4.52 8.76 -12.15
N ASN A 66 3.31 9.13 -11.77
CA ASN A 66 2.50 10.19 -12.36
C ASN A 66 1.91 11.03 -11.22
N ASP A 67 1.92 12.35 -11.35
CA ASP A 67 1.49 13.26 -10.28
C ASP A 67 0.00 13.17 -9.94
N SER A 68 -0.80 12.62 -10.85
CA SER A 68 -2.23 12.42 -10.64
C SER A 68 -2.67 11.08 -11.19
N TYR A 69 -3.89 10.66 -10.86
CA TYR A 69 -4.51 9.47 -11.44
C TYR A 69 -5.11 9.69 -12.84
N ARG A 70 -4.93 10.88 -13.41
CA ARG A 70 -5.40 11.17 -14.76
C ARG A 70 -4.76 10.21 -15.75
N ASN A 71 -5.58 9.57 -16.59
CA ASN A 71 -5.18 8.55 -17.57
C ASN A 71 -4.58 7.26 -16.97
N ALA A 72 -4.77 7.03 -15.68
CA ALA A 72 -4.36 5.76 -15.07
C ALA A 72 -5.12 4.58 -15.70
N PRO A 73 -4.45 3.43 -15.91
CA PRO A 73 -5.14 2.22 -16.36
C PRO A 73 -6.28 1.84 -15.40
N ARG A 74 -7.41 1.47 -15.98
CA ARG A 74 -8.61 1.10 -15.20
C ARG A 74 -8.81 -0.41 -15.07
N ASP A 75 -8.01 -1.18 -15.77
CA ASP A 75 -8.10 -2.65 -15.83
C ASP A 75 -7.13 -3.35 -14.86
N GLY A 76 -6.33 -2.58 -14.10
CA GLY A 76 -5.33 -3.12 -13.19
C GLY A 76 -3.99 -3.45 -13.85
N SER A 77 -3.81 -3.11 -15.13
CA SER A 77 -2.52 -3.24 -15.80
C SER A 77 -1.49 -2.26 -15.22
N VAL A 78 -0.21 -2.57 -15.42
CA VAL A 78 0.89 -1.72 -14.98
C VAL A 78 0.87 -0.39 -15.74
N TRP A 79 1.04 0.69 -15.01
CA TRP A 79 1.13 2.03 -15.60
C TRP A 79 2.57 2.36 -15.97
N MET A 80 2.94 2.06 -17.21
CA MET A 80 4.31 2.17 -17.71
C MET A 80 4.65 3.55 -18.28
N SER A 81 3.70 4.48 -18.34
CA SER A 81 3.96 5.87 -18.75
C SER A 81 4.22 6.76 -17.54
N GLY A 82 4.86 7.90 -17.77
CA GLY A 82 5.26 8.83 -16.71
C GLY A 82 6.75 8.74 -16.41
N ASP A 83 7.13 9.13 -15.20
CA ASP A 83 8.53 9.05 -14.76
C ASP A 83 8.85 7.66 -14.23
N CYS A 84 9.49 6.84 -15.03
CA CYS A 84 9.83 5.44 -14.68
C CYS A 84 11.14 5.30 -13.88
N GLN A 85 11.87 6.37 -13.67
CA GLN A 85 12.97 6.41 -12.70
C GLN A 85 12.40 6.39 -11.27
N LEU A 86 11.23 6.97 -11.10
CA LEU A 86 10.47 6.92 -9.86
C LEU A 86 9.44 5.80 -9.92
N ARG A 87 9.39 4.99 -8.88
CA ARG A 87 8.40 3.92 -8.75
C ARG A 87 7.44 4.19 -7.60
N VAL A 88 6.24 3.70 -7.77
CA VAL A 88 5.17 3.93 -6.81
C VAL A 88 5.29 2.98 -5.63
N LEU A 89 5.05 3.52 -4.44
CA LEU A 89 4.86 2.80 -3.19
C LEU A 89 3.41 2.92 -2.74
N ARG A 90 2.89 1.86 -2.19
CA ARG A 90 1.49 1.77 -1.77
C ARG A 90 1.35 1.28 -0.34
N GLY A 91 0.21 1.58 0.25
CA GLY A 91 -0.19 1.05 1.54
C GLY A 91 0.34 1.80 2.76
N GLY A 92 1.38 2.61 2.59
CA GLY A 92 2.07 3.22 3.72
C GLY A 92 2.81 2.20 4.58
N SER A 93 3.50 2.68 5.61
CA SER A 93 4.33 1.86 6.49
C SER A 93 4.05 2.15 7.96
N PHE A 94 4.79 1.51 8.85
CA PHE A 94 4.71 1.77 10.29
C PHE A 94 5.09 3.22 10.66
N THR A 95 5.80 3.94 9.79
CA THR A 95 6.12 5.36 9.99
C THR A 95 5.08 6.32 9.43
N SER A 96 4.11 5.81 8.67
CA SER A 96 3.10 6.62 8.00
C SER A 96 1.97 7.01 8.95
N LYS A 97 1.44 8.22 8.79
CA LYS A 97 0.24 8.66 9.50
C LYS A 97 -1.02 7.97 8.93
N PRO A 98 -2.13 7.91 9.68
CA PRO A 98 -3.34 7.21 9.25
C PRO A 98 -3.89 7.64 7.90
N ASN A 99 -3.75 8.91 7.52
CA ASN A 99 -4.21 9.40 6.21
C ASN A 99 -3.34 8.90 5.05
N ALA A 100 -2.11 8.48 5.30
CA ALA A 100 -1.20 7.97 4.27
C ALA A 100 -1.33 6.47 4.01
N VAL A 101 -2.04 5.74 4.86
CA VAL A 101 -2.27 4.29 4.68
C VAL A 101 -3.58 3.99 3.92
N ARG A 102 -4.25 5.01 3.39
CA ARG A 102 -5.47 4.86 2.59
C ARG A 102 -5.19 4.15 1.27
N SER A 103 -6.20 3.47 0.75
CA SER A 103 -6.09 2.74 -0.51
C SER A 103 -5.79 3.62 -1.73
N THR A 104 -6.07 4.91 -1.66
CA THR A 104 -5.79 5.88 -2.73
C THR A 104 -4.43 6.55 -2.60
N SER A 105 -3.79 6.44 -1.44
CA SER A 105 -2.50 7.06 -1.20
C SER A 105 -1.39 6.38 -2.00
N ARG A 106 -0.56 7.19 -2.60
CA ARG A 106 0.65 6.76 -3.31
C ARG A 106 1.81 7.58 -2.80
N PHE A 107 2.96 6.96 -2.78
CA PHE A 107 4.22 7.61 -2.55
C PHE A 107 5.21 7.18 -3.62
N ARG A 108 6.36 7.84 -3.73
CA ARG A 108 7.37 7.52 -4.72
C ARG A 108 8.76 7.56 -4.13
N TYR A 109 9.60 6.72 -4.65
CA TYR A 109 11.04 6.80 -4.51
C TYR A 109 11.71 6.51 -5.84
N ASP A 110 12.95 6.97 -5.98
CA ASP A 110 13.84 6.45 -7.00
C ASP A 110 13.88 4.91 -6.90
N ARG A 111 13.77 4.25 -8.04
CA ARG A 111 13.69 2.78 -8.11
C ARG A 111 14.87 2.06 -7.47
N ASP A 112 16.00 2.74 -7.32
CA ASP A 112 17.23 2.17 -6.76
C ASP A 112 17.36 2.40 -5.24
N VAL A 113 16.42 3.13 -4.63
CA VAL A 113 16.41 3.41 -3.19
C VAL A 113 16.05 2.17 -2.39
N ARG A 114 16.87 1.92 -1.38
CA ARG A 114 16.57 0.96 -0.31
C ARG A 114 16.23 1.72 0.95
N TYR A 115 15.08 1.41 1.53
CA TYR A 115 14.61 2.09 2.72
C TYR A 115 13.97 1.08 3.68
N TYR A 116 14.29 1.21 4.96
CA TYR A 116 13.92 0.24 6.00
C TYR A 116 12.41 0.03 6.19
N ALA A 117 11.60 0.98 5.74
CA ALA A 117 10.14 0.92 5.83
C ALA A 117 9.47 0.47 4.52
N ASN A 118 10.25 0.13 3.49
CA ASN A 118 9.76 -0.32 2.19
C ASN A 118 9.94 -1.84 2.04
N GLY A 119 8.96 -2.47 1.45
CA GLY A 119 8.95 -3.88 1.14
C GLY A 119 8.28 -4.16 -0.19
N PHE A 120 7.94 -5.39 -0.44
CA PHE A 120 7.25 -5.79 -1.65
C PHE A 120 6.36 -7.00 -1.40
N ARG A 121 5.42 -7.21 -2.29
CA ARG A 121 4.53 -8.37 -2.30
C ARG A 121 4.52 -8.96 -3.69
N VAL A 122 4.72 -10.28 -3.79
CA VAL A 122 4.64 -10.99 -5.07
C VAL A 122 3.24 -11.52 -5.31
N VAL A 123 2.82 -11.47 -6.57
CA VAL A 123 1.55 -12.02 -7.03
C VAL A 123 1.84 -12.96 -8.20
N ARG A 124 1.16 -14.09 -8.21
CA ARG A 124 1.21 -15.04 -9.32
C ARG A 124 -0.20 -15.26 -9.86
N ASP A 125 -0.37 -15.09 -11.15
CA ASP A 125 -1.61 -15.48 -11.80
C ASP A 125 -1.69 -17.01 -11.85
N LEU A 126 -2.81 -17.54 -11.39
CA LEU A 126 -3.13 -18.95 -11.55
C LEU A 126 -3.82 -19.11 -12.91
N ARG A 127 -3.16 -19.80 -13.80
CA ARG A 127 -3.72 -20.16 -15.10
C ARG A 127 -4.45 -21.49 -15.03
#